data_947c1db55cf098dd7672eb7fa4cebbda
#
_entry.id   947c1db55cf098dd7672eb7fa4cebbda
#
_cell.length_a   1.000
_cell.length_b   1.000
_cell.length_c   1.000
_cell.angle_alpha   90.00
_cell.angle_beta   90.00
_cell.angle_gamma   90.00
#
_symmetry.space_group_name_H-M   'P 1'
#
loop_
_entity.id
_entity.type
_entity.pdbx_description
1 polymer ?
#
loop_
_entity_poly.entity_id
_entity_poly.type
_entity_poly.pdbx_seq_one_letter_code
_entity_poly.pdbx_strand_id
1 'polypeptide(L)'
;MAWEFLTVYWREMIRFVRFRTQFLSSLLQPALWMAFFGVAMSSNFNRFTSAIPVPAGVVPVDYLTFMAAGVIAMTTLFTSLFGGISLLFDKNWGLMREMLASPMPRTHIMLGVSLSGMTKSFIQVAIIMVFGLLLGVRFFPGFSPARIAVSILGIFAFVGVFSLGFLLFSSTISMRLESPEGLQGIITLLTLPLFFVSNALYPIQAFPPLLQALSVYNPLTHLVSGVRYFALGSEFFAVGATYSLTPADVLASFAYLVVFATVMYLLARWTFQKAAVT
;
A
#
# COMPACT_ATOMS: atom_id res chain seq x y z
N MET A 1 -23.92 -19.65 9.33
CA MET A 1 -22.62 -20.31 9.08
C MET A 1 -21.54 -19.24 8.99
N ALA A 2 -20.45 -19.35 9.78
CA ALA A 2 -19.53 -18.21 9.99
C ALA A 2 -18.38 -18.09 8.98
N TRP A 3 -18.23 -19.04 8.02
CA TRP A 3 -17.03 -19.18 7.20
C TRP A 3 -17.25 -18.97 5.70
N GLU A 4 -18.40 -18.48 5.28
CA GLU A 4 -18.75 -18.31 3.86
C GLU A 4 -17.84 -17.30 3.13
N PHE A 5 -17.30 -16.29 3.84
CA PHE A 5 -16.33 -15.36 3.27
C PHE A 5 -15.04 -16.05 2.81
N LEU A 6 -14.68 -17.20 3.42
CA LEU A 6 -13.52 -17.99 2.97
C LEU A 6 -13.69 -18.58 1.58
N THR A 7 -14.91 -18.89 1.16
CA THR A 7 -15.17 -19.37 -0.20
C THR A 7 -14.87 -18.30 -1.23
N VAL A 8 -15.29 -17.05 -0.95
CA VAL A 8 -14.98 -15.90 -1.81
C VAL A 8 -13.49 -15.59 -1.79
N TYR A 9 -12.88 -15.60 -0.61
CA TYR A 9 -11.44 -15.43 -0.43
C TYR A 9 -10.64 -16.46 -1.26
N TRP A 10 -10.98 -17.73 -1.13
CA TRP A 10 -10.28 -18.82 -1.83
C TRP A 10 -10.44 -18.73 -3.34
N ARG A 11 -11.65 -18.41 -3.83
CA ARG A 11 -11.91 -18.14 -5.25
C ARG A 11 -10.99 -17.06 -5.79
N GLU A 12 -10.87 -15.93 -5.07
CA GLU A 12 -10.01 -14.82 -5.45
C GLU A 12 -8.52 -15.18 -5.43
N MET A 13 -8.09 -16.01 -4.48
CA MET A 13 -6.71 -16.50 -4.41
C MET A 13 -6.39 -17.47 -5.56
N ILE A 14 -7.31 -18.38 -5.90
CA ILE A 14 -7.15 -19.26 -7.07
C ILE A 14 -7.05 -18.42 -8.36
N ARG A 15 -7.93 -17.43 -8.52
CA ARG A 15 -7.89 -16.50 -9.66
C ARG A 15 -6.51 -15.82 -9.73
N PHE A 16 -6.01 -15.28 -8.63
CA PHE A 16 -4.71 -14.62 -8.57
C PHE A 16 -3.55 -15.51 -8.99
N VAL A 17 -3.51 -16.77 -8.55
CA VAL A 17 -2.45 -17.73 -8.92
C VAL A 17 -2.57 -18.17 -10.37
N ARG A 18 -3.79 -18.31 -10.90
CA ARG A 18 -4.02 -18.73 -12.29
C ARG A 18 -3.71 -17.66 -13.32
N PHE A 19 -3.99 -16.38 -13.01
CA PHE A 19 -3.72 -15.24 -13.89
C PHE A 19 -2.29 -14.71 -13.71
N ARG A 20 -1.29 -15.51 -14.10
CA ARG A 20 0.14 -15.20 -13.96
C ARG A 20 0.54 -13.87 -14.61
N THR A 21 -0.05 -13.54 -15.74
CA THR A 21 0.24 -12.27 -16.44
C THR A 21 -0.15 -11.05 -15.62
N GLN A 22 -1.31 -11.06 -14.98
CA GLN A 22 -1.76 -9.98 -14.11
C GLN A 22 -0.89 -9.86 -12.85
N PHE A 23 -0.48 -10.98 -12.28
CA PHE A 23 0.43 -11.01 -11.15
C PHE A 23 1.79 -10.40 -11.52
N LEU A 24 2.40 -10.85 -12.63
CA LEU A 24 3.69 -10.34 -13.08
C LEU A 24 3.64 -8.85 -13.43
N SER A 25 2.61 -8.39 -14.15
CA SER A 25 2.48 -6.98 -14.52
C SER A 25 2.29 -6.07 -13.31
N SER A 26 1.60 -6.51 -12.26
CA SER A 26 1.42 -5.73 -11.04
C SER A 26 2.71 -5.55 -10.22
N LEU A 27 3.66 -6.48 -10.35
CA LEU A 27 4.99 -6.40 -9.74
C LEU A 27 5.99 -5.64 -10.62
N LEU A 28 5.85 -5.76 -11.94
CA LEU A 28 6.81 -5.21 -12.88
C LEU A 28 6.93 -3.69 -12.77
N GLN A 29 5.83 -2.99 -12.63
CA GLN A 29 5.82 -1.52 -12.55
C GLN A 29 6.59 -1.01 -11.31
N PRO A 30 6.30 -1.44 -10.05
CA PRO A 30 7.09 -1.04 -8.88
C PRO A 30 8.56 -1.50 -8.96
N ALA A 31 8.83 -2.70 -9.50
CA ALA A 31 10.18 -3.20 -9.67
C ALA A 31 10.98 -2.35 -10.65
N LEU A 32 10.39 -1.94 -11.79
CA LEU A 32 11.03 -1.05 -12.75
C LEU A 32 11.27 0.34 -12.15
N TRP A 33 10.33 0.87 -11.37
CA TRP A 33 10.56 2.12 -10.65
C TRP A 33 11.76 2.02 -9.71
N MET A 34 11.87 0.95 -8.95
CA MET A 34 13.02 0.75 -8.06
C MET A 34 14.32 0.55 -8.83
N ALA A 35 14.32 -0.30 -9.87
CA ALA A 35 15.50 -0.65 -10.63
C ALA A 35 16.03 0.53 -11.46
N PHE A 36 15.17 1.23 -12.18
CA PHE A 36 15.61 2.31 -13.07
C PHE A 36 15.66 3.65 -12.35
N PHE A 37 14.56 4.08 -11.76
CA PHE A 37 14.52 5.38 -11.11
C PHE A 37 15.32 5.38 -9.80
N GLY A 38 15.15 4.37 -8.96
CA GLY A 38 15.86 4.25 -7.69
C GLY A 38 17.37 4.19 -7.87
N VAL A 39 17.87 3.32 -8.75
CA VAL A 39 19.31 3.17 -9.01
C VAL A 39 19.88 4.41 -9.71
N ALA A 40 19.20 4.94 -10.75
CA ALA A 40 19.67 6.13 -11.47
C ALA A 40 19.74 7.37 -10.56
N MET A 41 18.72 7.58 -9.72
CA MET A 41 18.71 8.70 -8.78
C MET A 41 19.65 8.50 -7.61
N SER A 42 19.91 7.26 -7.18
CA SER A 42 20.82 6.97 -6.08
C SER A 42 22.22 7.54 -6.33
N SER A 43 22.75 7.43 -7.54
CA SER A 43 24.06 7.97 -7.89
C SER A 43 24.14 9.51 -7.77
N ASN A 44 23.06 10.20 -8.14
CA ASN A 44 22.98 11.66 -8.07
C ASN A 44 22.74 12.15 -6.64
N PHE A 45 21.77 11.58 -5.94
CA PHE A 45 21.44 11.98 -4.58
C PHE A 45 22.56 11.64 -3.60
N ASN A 46 23.23 10.49 -3.75
CA ASN A 46 24.33 10.10 -2.86
C ASN A 46 25.54 11.04 -3.02
N ARG A 47 25.84 11.51 -4.24
CA ARG A 47 26.88 12.54 -4.46
C ARG A 47 26.53 13.85 -3.77
N PHE A 48 25.27 14.26 -3.88
CA PHE A 48 24.80 15.50 -3.24
C PHE A 48 24.82 15.39 -1.71
N THR A 49 24.33 14.28 -1.15
CA THR A 49 24.29 14.07 0.30
C THR A 49 25.68 13.80 0.91
N SER A 50 26.64 13.26 0.15
CA SER A 50 28.02 13.06 0.66
C SER A 50 28.74 14.37 0.96
N ALA A 51 28.30 15.48 0.39
CA ALA A 51 28.84 16.82 0.69
C ALA A 51 28.26 17.43 1.98
N ILE A 52 27.20 16.85 2.55
CA ILE A 52 26.53 17.33 3.76
C ILE A 52 27.02 16.52 4.97
N PRO A 53 27.50 17.14 6.04
CA PRO A 53 27.93 16.41 7.22
C PRO A 53 26.76 15.69 7.88
N VAL A 54 26.92 14.39 8.11
CA VAL A 54 25.92 13.57 8.81
C VAL A 54 26.01 13.87 10.31
N PRO A 55 24.93 14.16 11.01
CA PRO A 55 24.94 14.38 12.46
C PRO A 55 25.47 13.15 13.20
N ALA A 56 26.22 13.36 14.28
CA ALA A 56 26.79 12.28 15.07
C ALA A 56 25.67 11.38 15.64
N GLY A 57 25.83 10.07 15.49
CA GLY A 57 24.88 9.06 16.00
C GLY A 57 23.70 8.75 15.08
N VAL A 58 23.57 9.43 13.94
CA VAL A 58 22.48 9.18 12.98
C VAL A 58 22.97 8.25 11.85
N VAL A 59 22.17 7.25 11.50
CA VAL A 59 22.52 6.28 10.45
C VAL A 59 22.32 6.91 9.07
N PRO A 60 23.37 7.02 8.23
CA PRO A 60 23.22 7.49 6.86
C PRO A 60 22.53 6.41 5.99
N VAL A 61 21.50 6.81 5.26
CA VAL A 61 20.71 5.95 4.38
C VAL A 61 20.83 6.48 2.95
N ASP A 62 21.18 5.61 2.02
CA ASP A 62 21.23 5.93 0.60
C ASP A 62 19.84 6.12 0.00
N TYR A 63 19.77 6.84 -1.11
CA TYR A 63 18.47 7.17 -1.75
C TYR A 63 17.66 5.93 -2.14
N LEU A 64 18.32 4.87 -2.63
CA LEU A 64 17.65 3.64 -3.01
C LEU A 64 16.93 3.00 -1.81
N THR A 65 17.58 2.96 -0.66
CA THR A 65 17.01 2.44 0.59
C THR A 65 15.89 3.34 1.11
N PHE A 66 16.04 4.66 1.03
CA PHE A 66 14.99 5.63 1.38
C PHE A 66 13.73 5.46 0.51
N MET A 67 13.93 5.33 -0.81
CA MET A 67 12.87 5.17 -1.78
C MET A 67 12.17 3.81 -1.66
N ALA A 68 12.86 2.76 -1.22
CA ALA A 68 12.32 1.40 -1.12
C ALA A 68 11.03 1.36 -0.28
N ALA A 69 10.95 2.11 0.81
CA ALA A 69 9.72 2.24 1.60
C ALA A 69 8.57 2.88 0.80
N GLY A 70 8.88 3.85 -0.04
CA GLY A 70 7.92 4.47 -0.97
C GLY A 70 7.43 3.50 -2.04
N VAL A 71 8.32 2.64 -2.56
CA VAL A 71 7.95 1.61 -3.55
C VAL A 71 7.09 0.51 -2.92
N ILE A 72 7.35 0.12 -1.67
CA ILE A 72 6.46 -0.78 -0.90
C ILE A 72 5.07 -0.17 -0.78
N ALA A 73 4.98 1.11 -0.43
CA ALA A 73 3.72 1.82 -0.30
C ALA A 73 2.98 1.97 -1.65
N MET A 74 3.70 2.27 -2.73
CA MET A 74 3.18 2.32 -4.09
C MET A 74 2.61 0.96 -4.53
N THR A 75 3.34 -0.13 -4.28
CA THR A 75 2.87 -1.49 -4.57
C THR A 75 1.58 -1.80 -3.85
N THR A 76 1.51 -1.47 -2.56
CA THR A 76 0.31 -1.66 -1.73
C THR A 76 -0.86 -0.83 -2.24
N LEU A 77 -0.64 0.44 -2.61
CA LEU A 77 -1.66 1.34 -3.15
C LEU A 77 -2.26 0.80 -4.45
N PHE A 78 -1.41 0.43 -5.41
CA PHE A 78 -1.87 -0.13 -6.68
C PHE A 78 -2.65 -1.43 -6.48
N THR A 79 -2.11 -2.38 -5.75
CA THR A 79 -2.79 -3.65 -5.50
C THR A 79 -4.15 -3.45 -4.87
N SER A 80 -4.25 -2.51 -3.93
CA SER A 80 -5.50 -2.24 -3.21
C SER A 80 -6.53 -1.53 -4.08
N LEU A 81 -6.12 -0.53 -4.85
CA LEU A 81 -7.04 0.20 -5.75
C LEU A 81 -7.53 -0.70 -6.89
N PHE A 82 -6.65 -1.51 -7.48
CA PHE A 82 -7.03 -2.44 -8.54
C PHE A 82 -7.84 -3.64 -8.02
N GLY A 83 -7.82 -3.92 -6.72
CA GLY A 83 -8.59 -5.02 -6.11
C GLY A 83 -10.10 -4.94 -6.34
N GLY A 84 -10.66 -3.73 -6.45
CA GLY A 84 -12.07 -3.54 -6.76
C GLY A 84 -12.48 -3.89 -8.19
N ILE A 85 -11.55 -3.98 -9.13
CA ILE A 85 -11.84 -4.35 -10.52
C ILE A 85 -12.44 -5.75 -10.61
N SER A 86 -12.00 -6.69 -9.75
CA SER A 86 -12.55 -8.05 -9.73
C SER A 86 -14.05 -8.07 -9.43
N LEU A 87 -14.51 -7.21 -8.52
CA LEU A 87 -15.94 -7.07 -8.20
C LEU A 87 -16.74 -6.50 -9.38
N LEU A 88 -16.16 -5.56 -10.12
CA LEU A 88 -16.82 -4.98 -11.28
C LEU A 88 -16.94 -6.00 -12.43
N PHE A 89 -15.93 -6.83 -12.65
CA PHE A 89 -16.02 -7.95 -13.57
C PHE A 89 -17.07 -8.98 -13.13
N ASP A 90 -17.10 -9.33 -11.84
CA ASP A 90 -18.11 -10.25 -11.29
C ASP A 90 -19.53 -9.68 -11.47
N LYS A 91 -19.70 -8.34 -11.36
CA LYS A 91 -20.96 -7.66 -11.65
C LYS A 91 -21.32 -7.76 -13.14
N ASN A 92 -20.40 -7.42 -14.04
CA ASN A 92 -20.67 -7.37 -15.48
C ASN A 92 -20.88 -8.77 -16.10
N TRP A 93 -20.28 -9.80 -15.57
CA TRP A 93 -20.46 -11.18 -16.02
C TRP A 93 -21.62 -11.91 -15.36
N GLY A 94 -22.40 -11.22 -14.51
CA GLY A 94 -23.56 -11.79 -13.83
C GLY A 94 -23.25 -12.61 -12.59
N LEU A 95 -21.99 -12.93 -12.31
CA LEU A 95 -21.58 -13.73 -11.16
C LEU A 95 -21.96 -13.07 -9.82
N MET A 96 -21.97 -11.72 -9.78
CA MET A 96 -22.45 -10.97 -8.61
C MET A 96 -23.91 -11.27 -8.30
N ARG A 97 -24.76 -11.45 -9.32
CA ARG A 97 -26.20 -11.81 -9.13
C ARG A 97 -26.34 -13.17 -8.47
N GLU A 98 -25.55 -14.15 -8.90
CA GLU A 98 -25.55 -15.49 -8.30
C GLU A 98 -25.10 -15.45 -6.83
N MET A 99 -24.04 -14.69 -6.53
CA MET A 99 -23.58 -14.49 -5.15
C MET A 99 -24.61 -13.78 -4.27
N LEU A 100 -25.33 -12.79 -4.81
CA LEU A 100 -26.38 -12.06 -4.09
C LEU A 100 -27.66 -12.88 -3.92
N ALA A 101 -27.93 -13.84 -4.80
CA ALA A 101 -29.04 -14.78 -4.68
C ALA A 101 -28.76 -15.92 -3.69
N SER A 102 -27.51 -16.16 -3.34
CA SER A 102 -27.13 -17.16 -2.34
C SER A 102 -27.53 -16.71 -0.92
N PRO A 103 -27.70 -17.65 0.03
CA PRO A 103 -28.02 -17.31 1.44
C PRO A 103 -26.86 -16.64 2.19
N MET A 104 -25.77 -16.28 1.51
CA MET A 104 -24.58 -15.66 2.08
C MET A 104 -24.84 -14.18 2.41
N PRO A 105 -24.49 -13.71 3.62
CA PRO A 105 -24.53 -12.29 3.95
C PRO A 105 -23.66 -11.46 3.00
N ARG A 106 -24.20 -10.35 2.48
CA ARG A 106 -23.51 -9.47 1.52
C ARG A 106 -22.16 -8.96 2.05
N THR A 107 -22.05 -8.76 3.35
CA THR A 107 -20.79 -8.38 4.03
C THR A 107 -19.71 -9.45 3.90
N HIS A 108 -20.06 -10.73 3.77
CA HIS A 108 -19.10 -11.82 3.59
C HIS A 108 -18.45 -11.77 2.20
N ILE A 109 -19.19 -11.34 1.17
CA ILE A 109 -18.63 -11.11 -0.18
C ILE A 109 -17.55 -10.03 -0.11
N MET A 110 -17.90 -8.88 0.50
CA MET A 110 -16.98 -7.76 0.69
C MET A 110 -15.73 -8.16 1.48
N LEU A 111 -15.91 -8.86 2.61
CA LEU A 111 -14.80 -9.31 3.45
C LEU A 111 -13.90 -10.33 2.71
N GLY A 112 -14.49 -11.27 1.99
CA GLY A 112 -13.74 -12.28 1.24
C GLY A 112 -12.82 -11.64 0.17
N VAL A 113 -13.36 -10.69 -0.59
CA VAL A 113 -12.59 -9.94 -1.60
C VAL A 113 -11.51 -9.08 -0.93
N SER A 114 -11.85 -8.35 0.14
CA SER A 114 -10.90 -7.47 0.82
C SER A 114 -9.76 -8.24 1.49
N LEU A 115 -10.04 -9.34 2.17
CA LEU A 115 -9.01 -10.18 2.78
C LEU A 115 -8.10 -10.84 1.74
N SER A 116 -8.66 -11.28 0.59
CA SER A 116 -7.86 -11.81 -0.50
C SER A 116 -6.92 -10.75 -1.08
N GLY A 117 -7.42 -9.53 -1.28
CA GLY A 117 -6.61 -8.41 -1.76
C GLY A 117 -5.51 -8.02 -0.77
N MET A 118 -5.78 -8.04 0.55
CA MET A 118 -4.79 -7.83 1.60
C MET A 118 -3.67 -8.89 1.54
N THR A 119 -4.04 -10.17 1.36
CA THR A 119 -3.06 -11.26 1.20
C THR A 119 -2.23 -11.08 -0.07
N LYS A 120 -2.84 -10.66 -1.19
CA LYS A 120 -2.14 -10.31 -2.43
C LYS A 120 -1.12 -9.18 -2.19
N SER A 121 -1.50 -8.13 -1.45
CA SER A 121 -0.59 -7.04 -1.07
C SER A 121 0.59 -7.53 -0.23
N PHE A 122 0.36 -8.44 0.72
CA PHE A 122 1.44 -9.03 1.51
C PHE A 122 2.44 -9.79 0.66
N ILE A 123 1.97 -10.64 -0.24
CA ILE A 123 2.82 -11.40 -1.15
C ILE A 123 3.65 -10.45 -2.02
N GLN A 124 3.03 -9.43 -2.59
CA GLN A 124 3.71 -8.49 -3.47
C GLN A 124 4.74 -7.63 -2.72
N VAL A 125 4.41 -7.16 -1.51
CA VAL A 125 5.35 -6.42 -0.66
C VAL A 125 6.55 -7.29 -0.29
N ALA A 126 6.33 -8.57 0.08
CA ALA A 126 7.42 -9.49 0.37
C ALA A 126 8.36 -9.66 -0.84
N ILE A 127 7.80 -9.82 -2.05
CA ILE A 127 8.59 -9.94 -3.29
C ILE A 127 9.36 -8.65 -3.56
N ILE A 128 8.75 -7.47 -3.40
CA ILE A 128 9.43 -6.18 -3.59
C ILE A 128 10.53 -5.97 -2.56
N MET A 129 10.33 -6.38 -1.30
CA MET A 129 11.38 -6.34 -0.28
C MET A 129 12.58 -7.22 -0.66
N VAL A 130 12.32 -8.45 -1.11
CA VAL A 130 13.39 -9.35 -1.59
C VAL A 130 14.09 -8.78 -2.81
N PHE A 131 13.33 -8.23 -3.76
CA PHE A 131 13.90 -7.58 -4.94
C PHE A 131 14.76 -6.35 -4.56
N GLY A 132 14.31 -5.54 -3.59
CA GLY A 132 15.10 -4.44 -3.04
C GLY A 132 16.41 -4.90 -2.43
N LEU A 133 16.42 -5.99 -1.66
CA LEU A 133 17.65 -6.58 -1.13
C LEU A 133 18.63 -6.99 -2.24
N LEU A 134 18.13 -7.57 -3.34
CA LEU A 134 18.96 -7.93 -4.51
C LEU A 134 19.54 -6.69 -5.21
N LEU A 135 18.88 -5.55 -5.17
CA LEU A 135 19.37 -4.27 -5.71
C LEU A 135 20.32 -3.53 -4.73
N GLY A 136 20.52 -4.05 -3.53
CA GLY A 136 21.41 -3.45 -2.53
C GLY A 136 20.71 -2.54 -1.50
N VAL A 137 19.39 -2.56 -1.41
CA VAL A 137 18.63 -1.87 -0.34
C VAL A 137 19.03 -2.44 1.01
N ARG A 138 19.34 -1.56 1.95
CA ARG A 138 19.76 -1.95 3.31
C ARG A 138 18.59 -1.82 4.29
N PHE A 139 17.72 -2.83 4.30
CA PHE A 139 16.69 -2.92 5.35
C PHE A 139 17.32 -3.36 6.67
N PHE A 140 16.77 -2.85 7.78
CA PHE A 140 17.11 -3.23 9.15
C PHE A 140 18.60 -3.01 9.54
N PRO A 141 19.21 -1.85 9.27
CA PRO A 141 20.62 -1.61 9.54
C PRO A 141 20.90 -1.71 11.04
N GLY A 142 21.78 -2.65 11.44
CA GLY A 142 22.18 -2.84 12.84
C GLY A 142 21.13 -3.42 13.77
N PHE A 143 20.01 -3.97 13.23
CA PHE A 143 18.95 -4.53 14.06
C PHE A 143 19.31 -5.94 14.54
N SER A 144 18.92 -6.25 15.79
CA SER A 144 18.97 -7.63 16.29
C SER A 144 17.94 -8.51 15.60
N PRO A 145 18.11 -9.85 15.55
CA PRO A 145 17.14 -10.75 14.92
C PRO A 145 15.71 -10.60 15.48
N ALA A 146 15.59 -10.42 16.79
CA ALA A 146 14.28 -10.18 17.43
C ALA A 146 13.64 -8.86 16.94
N ARG A 147 14.44 -7.78 16.80
CA ARG A 147 13.97 -6.51 16.28
C ARG A 147 13.57 -6.60 14.80
N ILE A 148 14.29 -7.38 14.00
CA ILE A 148 13.93 -7.64 12.59
C ILE A 148 12.55 -8.32 12.52
N ALA A 149 12.29 -9.34 13.35
CA ALA A 149 10.99 -10.01 13.37
C ALA A 149 9.85 -9.04 13.73
N VAL A 150 10.03 -8.22 14.77
CA VAL A 150 9.06 -7.17 15.15
C VAL A 150 8.88 -6.14 14.02
N SER A 151 9.95 -5.75 13.36
CA SER A 151 9.92 -4.80 12.24
C SER A 151 9.15 -5.34 11.04
N ILE A 152 9.36 -6.60 10.68
CA ILE A 152 8.61 -7.26 9.61
C ILE A 152 7.12 -7.30 9.96
N LEU A 153 6.76 -7.71 11.18
CA LEU A 153 5.37 -7.71 11.64
C LEU A 153 4.77 -6.30 11.59
N GLY A 154 5.52 -5.29 12.01
CA GLY A 154 5.08 -3.89 11.95
C GLY A 154 4.82 -3.41 10.52
N ILE A 155 5.73 -3.71 9.58
CA ILE A 155 5.54 -3.39 8.15
C ILE A 155 4.25 -4.04 7.63
N PHE A 156 4.06 -5.35 7.88
CA PHE A 156 2.87 -6.05 7.42
C PHE A 156 1.59 -5.57 8.11
N ALA A 157 1.63 -5.14 9.36
CA ALA A 157 0.49 -4.53 10.04
C ALA A 157 0.07 -3.22 9.35
N PHE A 158 1.03 -2.31 9.05
CA PHE A 158 0.75 -1.08 8.31
C PHE A 158 0.22 -1.35 6.90
N VAL A 159 0.87 -2.25 6.16
CA VAL A 159 0.43 -2.68 4.83
C VAL A 159 -0.98 -3.28 4.89
N GLY A 160 -1.27 -4.11 5.89
CA GLY A 160 -2.57 -4.76 6.07
C GLY A 160 -3.71 -3.76 6.28
N VAL A 161 -3.55 -2.85 7.23
CA VAL A 161 -4.58 -1.84 7.54
C VAL A 161 -4.77 -0.88 6.35
N PHE A 162 -3.69 -0.41 5.73
CA PHE A 162 -3.76 0.45 4.56
C PHE A 162 -4.45 -0.24 3.38
N SER A 163 -4.01 -1.46 3.06
CA SER A 163 -4.59 -2.21 1.95
C SER A 163 -6.07 -2.50 2.16
N LEU A 164 -6.47 -2.86 3.40
CA LEU A 164 -7.87 -3.08 3.74
C LEU A 164 -8.71 -1.81 3.48
N GLY A 165 -8.25 -0.65 3.94
CA GLY A 165 -8.94 0.63 3.72
C GLY A 165 -9.14 0.95 2.24
N PHE A 166 -8.08 0.83 1.43
CA PHE A 166 -8.17 1.11 -0.01
C PHE A 166 -8.91 0.04 -0.81
N LEU A 167 -8.87 -1.22 -0.40
CA LEU A 167 -9.69 -2.28 -0.99
C LEU A 167 -11.18 -2.04 -0.77
N LEU A 168 -11.56 -1.63 0.44
CA LEU A 168 -12.95 -1.27 0.77
C LEU A 168 -13.38 -0.02 0.00
N PHE A 169 -12.53 0.98 -0.12
CA PHE A 169 -12.75 2.17 -0.95
C PHE A 169 -12.97 1.80 -2.41
N SER A 170 -12.07 1.02 -3.01
CA SER A 170 -12.16 0.57 -4.39
C SER A 170 -13.40 -0.29 -4.64
N SER A 171 -13.73 -1.19 -3.71
CA SER A 171 -14.96 -2.00 -3.75
C SER A 171 -16.23 -1.14 -3.72
N THR A 172 -16.23 -0.07 -2.92
CA THR A 172 -17.36 0.87 -2.83
C THR A 172 -17.60 1.59 -4.16
N ILE A 173 -16.53 2.03 -4.82
CA ILE A 173 -16.61 2.68 -6.14
C ILE A 173 -17.08 1.67 -7.20
N SER A 174 -16.49 0.47 -7.20
CA SER A 174 -16.82 -0.60 -8.17
C SER A 174 -18.30 -0.98 -8.15
N MET A 175 -18.92 -0.99 -6.98
CA MET A 175 -20.36 -1.28 -6.87
C MET A 175 -21.25 -0.22 -7.52
N ARG A 176 -20.78 1.02 -7.67
CA ARG A 176 -21.52 2.13 -8.27
C ARG A 176 -21.23 2.35 -9.75
N LEU A 177 -20.13 1.80 -10.25
CA LEU A 177 -19.73 1.93 -11.65
C LEU A 177 -20.26 0.77 -12.48
N GLU A 178 -20.38 1.01 -13.79
CA GLU A 178 -20.85 0.02 -14.78
C GLU A 178 -19.70 -0.45 -15.67
N SER A 179 -18.67 0.38 -15.88
CA SER A 179 -17.56 0.07 -16.79
C SER A 179 -16.22 -0.07 -16.07
N PRO A 180 -15.40 -1.09 -16.41
CA PRO A 180 -14.03 -1.22 -15.93
C PRO A 180 -13.14 -0.04 -16.32
N GLU A 181 -13.37 0.56 -17.49
CA GLU A 181 -12.63 1.73 -18.00
C GLU A 181 -12.86 2.95 -17.11
N GLY A 182 -14.10 3.17 -16.66
CA GLY A 182 -14.43 4.24 -15.72
C GLY A 182 -13.73 4.08 -14.38
N LEU A 183 -13.68 2.85 -13.84
CA LEU A 183 -12.95 2.56 -12.63
C LEU A 183 -11.44 2.77 -12.82
N GLN A 184 -10.87 2.31 -13.94
CA GLN A 184 -9.47 2.51 -14.27
C GLN A 184 -9.12 4.00 -14.35
N GLY A 185 -9.97 4.82 -14.96
CA GLY A 185 -9.81 6.28 -15.03
C GLY A 185 -9.76 6.91 -13.63
N ILE A 186 -10.68 6.55 -12.75
CA ILE A 186 -10.72 7.03 -11.35
C ILE A 186 -9.45 6.59 -10.59
N ILE A 187 -9.04 5.33 -10.72
CA ILE A 187 -7.82 4.82 -10.08
C ILE A 187 -6.61 5.61 -10.53
N THR A 188 -6.46 5.84 -11.84
CA THR A 188 -5.32 6.60 -12.40
C THR A 188 -5.33 8.04 -11.88
N LEU A 189 -6.49 8.70 -11.89
CA LEU A 189 -6.64 10.08 -11.40
C LEU A 189 -6.30 10.20 -9.91
N LEU A 190 -6.64 9.22 -9.09
CA LEU A 190 -6.36 9.25 -7.65
C LEU A 190 -4.92 8.85 -7.32
N THR A 191 -4.36 7.90 -8.06
CA THR A 191 -3.04 7.34 -7.75
C THR A 191 -1.93 8.37 -7.84
N LEU A 192 -1.93 9.20 -8.90
CA LEU A 192 -0.87 10.19 -9.10
C LEU A 192 -0.83 11.24 -7.97
N PRO A 193 -1.94 11.92 -7.60
CA PRO A 193 -1.92 12.85 -6.48
C PRO A 193 -1.56 12.17 -5.14
N LEU A 194 -2.12 11.00 -4.85
CA LEU A 194 -1.80 10.28 -3.62
C LEU A 194 -0.32 9.94 -3.52
N PHE A 195 0.30 9.50 -4.62
CA PHE A 195 1.70 9.11 -4.62
C PHE A 195 2.64 10.33 -4.55
N PHE A 196 2.42 11.34 -5.41
CA PHE A 196 3.32 12.50 -5.48
C PHE A 196 3.16 13.48 -4.32
N VAL A 197 1.98 13.57 -3.70
CA VAL A 197 1.78 14.41 -2.49
C VAL A 197 2.19 13.66 -1.21
N SER A 198 2.57 12.39 -1.28
CA SER A 198 3.12 11.65 -0.14
C SER A 198 4.63 11.89 0.02
N ASN A 199 5.16 11.43 1.15
CA ASN A 199 6.61 11.42 1.41
C ASN A 199 7.34 10.23 0.76
N ALA A 200 6.76 9.56 -0.23
CA ALA A 200 7.30 8.32 -0.80
C ALA A 200 8.65 8.52 -1.49
N LEU A 201 8.79 9.57 -2.31
CA LEU A 201 9.97 9.83 -3.14
C LEU A 201 10.90 10.89 -2.57
N TYR A 202 10.37 11.87 -1.86
CA TYR A 202 11.15 13.01 -1.34
C TYR A 202 10.68 13.44 0.05
N PRO A 203 11.52 14.23 0.75
CA PRO A 203 11.14 14.83 2.04
C PRO A 203 9.92 15.75 1.90
N ILE A 204 8.96 15.66 2.84
CA ILE A 204 7.81 16.59 2.89
C ILE A 204 8.27 18.04 3.01
N GLN A 205 9.38 18.28 3.68
CA GLN A 205 9.96 19.61 3.89
C GLN A 205 10.33 20.32 2.58
N ALA A 206 10.53 19.57 1.49
CA ALA A 206 10.79 20.11 0.16
C ALA A 206 9.53 20.64 -0.55
N PHE A 207 8.34 20.38 -0.01
CA PHE A 207 7.09 20.80 -0.61
C PHE A 207 6.73 22.25 -0.27
N PRO A 208 5.98 22.95 -1.16
CA PRO A 208 5.27 24.18 -0.79
C PRO A 208 4.30 23.95 0.39
N PRO A 209 3.98 24.98 1.20
CA PRO A 209 3.17 24.84 2.41
C PRO A 209 1.81 24.16 2.18
N LEU A 210 1.17 24.43 1.04
CA LEU A 210 -0.10 23.80 0.67
C LEU A 210 0.04 22.26 0.51
N LEU A 211 1.09 21.81 -0.19
CA LEU A 211 1.33 20.37 -0.39
C LEU A 211 1.78 19.69 0.90
N GLN A 212 2.51 20.40 1.77
CA GLN A 212 2.83 19.90 3.12
C GLN A 212 1.55 19.63 3.92
N ALA A 213 0.62 20.57 3.94
CA ALA A 213 -0.67 20.39 4.62
C ALA A 213 -1.47 19.21 4.05
N LEU A 214 -1.54 19.08 2.72
CA LEU A 214 -2.23 17.96 2.07
C LEU A 214 -1.55 16.61 2.37
N SER A 215 -0.22 16.58 2.46
CA SER A 215 0.53 15.38 2.78
C SER A 215 0.20 14.79 4.15
N VAL A 216 -0.13 15.64 5.14
CA VAL A 216 -0.54 15.18 6.49
C VAL A 216 -1.85 14.39 6.46
N TYR A 217 -2.77 14.72 5.56
CA TYR A 217 -4.05 14.00 5.40
C TYR A 217 -3.98 12.84 4.41
N ASN A 218 -2.83 12.61 3.80
CA ASN A 218 -2.66 11.55 2.82
C ASN A 218 -2.40 10.20 3.52
N PRO A 219 -3.28 9.18 3.38
CA PRO A 219 -3.06 7.87 4.00
C PRO A 219 -1.74 7.21 3.58
N LEU A 220 -1.26 7.49 2.36
CA LEU A 220 0.00 6.94 1.86
C LEU A 220 1.21 7.47 2.64
N THR A 221 1.18 8.73 3.10
CA THR A 221 2.20 9.32 3.95
C THR A 221 2.36 8.55 5.25
N HIS A 222 1.25 8.18 5.88
CA HIS A 222 1.24 7.40 7.12
C HIS A 222 1.76 5.97 6.92
N LEU A 223 1.41 5.33 5.79
CA LEU A 223 1.99 4.03 5.44
C LEU A 223 3.50 4.12 5.27
N VAL A 224 4.00 5.09 4.47
CA VAL A 224 5.44 5.26 4.23
C VAL A 224 6.20 5.54 5.53
N SER A 225 5.64 6.39 6.40
CA SER A 225 6.25 6.71 7.71
C SER A 225 6.36 5.48 8.60
N GLY A 226 5.30 4.65 8.65
CA GLY A 226 5.32 3.38 9.38
C GLY A 226 6.35 2.39 8.81
N VAL A 227 6.36 2.21 7.48
CA VAL A 227 7.33 1.32 6.82
C VAL A 227 8.77 1.80 7.07
N ARG A 228 9.04 3.11 6.98
CA ARG A 228 10.39 3.66 7.26
C ARG A 228 10.81 3.43 8.71
N TYR A 229 9.94 3.68 9.67
CA TYR A 229 10.26 3.44 11.08
C TYR A 229 10.68 2.00 11.34
N PHE A 230 9.91 1.06 10.82
CA PHE A 230 10.21 -0.36 11.02
C PHE A 230 11.39 -0.85 10.16
N ALA A 231 11.60 -0.31 8.97
CA ALA A 231 12.68 -0.73 8.08
C ALA A 231 14.04 -0.06 8.37
N LEU A 232 14.05 1.21 8.80
CA LEU A 232 15.27 2.04 8.93
C LEU A 232 15.56 2.45 10.37
N GLY A 233 14.55 2.42 11.24
CA GLY A 233 14.66 2.84 12.64
C GLY A 233 14.04 4.20 12.92
N SER A 234 14.23 4.67 14.17
CA SER A 234 13.66 5.92 14.66
C SER A 234 14.37 7.16 14.13
N GLU A 235 15.68 7.07 13.88
CA GLU A 235 16.50 8.20 13.42
C GLU A 235 17.38 7.77 12.26
N PHE A 236 17.31 8.48 11.17
CA PHE A 236 18.14 8.25 9.99
C PHE A 236 18.34 9.55 9.19
N PHE A 237 19.47 9.64 8.49
CA PHE A 237 19.77 10.75 7.57
C PHE A 237 19.63 10.28 6.13
N ALA A 238 18.78 10.93 5.36
CA ALA A 238 18.58 10.62 3.95
C ALA A 238 18.22 11.88 3.15
N VAL A 239 18.64 11.96 1.91
CA VAL A 239 18.26 13.02 0.96
C VAL A 239 18.51 14.43 1.53
N GLY A 240 19.62 14.59 2.28
CA GLY A 240 20.00 15.88 2.89
C GLY A 240 19.18 16.32 4.10
N ALA A 241 18.32 15.48 4.64
CA ALA A 241 17.51 15.76 5.81
C ALA A 241 17.63 14.66 6.88
N THR A 242 17.54 15.07 8.14
CA THR A 242 17.44 14.12 9.26
C THR A 242 15.96 13.83 9.54
N TYR A 243 15.65 12.55 9.61
CA TYR A 243 14.33 12.06 9.98
C TYR A 243 14.37 11.53 11.40
N SER A 244 13.47 12.04 12.24
CA SER A 244 13.21 11.52 13.57
C SER A 244 11.75 11.10 13.66
N LEU A 245 11.51 9.81 13.84
CA LEU A 245 10.18 9.23 13.99
C LEU A 245 10.06 8.66 15.39
N THR A 246 9.24 9.27 16.22
CA THR A 246 8.99 8.76 17.56
C THR A 246 8.00 7.61 17.53
N PRO A 247 7.99 6.69 18.52
CA PRO A 247 6.94 5.67 18.65
C PRO A 247 5.52 6.26 18.68
N ALA A 248 5.37 7.48 19.23
CA ALA A 248 4.10 8.18 19.27
C ALA A 248 3.62 8.60 17.86
N ASP A 249 4.53 9.10 17.00
CA ASP A 249 4.21 9.46 15.60
C ASP A 249 3.79 8.23 14.79
N VAL A 250 4.45 7.09 15.04
CA VAL A 250 4.13 5.83 14.38
C VAL A 250 2.77 5.31 14.84
N LEU A 251 2.49 5.38 16.15
CA LEU A 251 1.19 5.00 16.68
C LEU A 251 0.08 5.91 16.16
N ALA A 252 0.31 7.21 16.08
CA ALA A 252 -0.64 8.17 15.50
C ALA A 252 -0.90 7.87 14.02
N SER A 253 0.15 7.55 13.25
CA SER A 253 0.04 7.15 11.85
C SER A 253 -0.76 5.85 11.69
N PHE A 254 -0.53 4.88 12.55
CA PHE A 254 -1.28 3.62 12.55
C PHE A 254 -2.74 3.84 12.90
N ALA A 255 -3.02 4.64 13.95
CA ALA A 255 -4.38 5.00 14.36
C ALA A 255 -5.13 5.74 13.23
N TYR A 256 -4.46 6.66 12.52
CA TYR A 256 -5.03 7.32 11.35
C TYR A 256 -5.47 6.31 10.28
N LEU A 257 -4.62 5.34 9.95
CA LEU A 257 -4.95 4.30 8.97
C LEU A 257 -6.09 3.40 9.45
N VAL A 258 -6.17 3.08 10.74
CA VAL A 258 -7.28 2.31 11.32
C VAL A 258 -8.60 3.09 11.21
N VAL A 259 -8.58 4.38 11.53
CA VAL A 259 -9.76 5.27 11.37
C VAL A 259 -10.18 5.33 9.90
N PHE A 260 -9.23 5.54 8.98
CA PHE A 260 -9.49 5.52 7.54
C PHE A 260 -10.11 4.21 7.09
N ALA A 261 -9.53 3.06 7.47
CA ALA A 261 -10.06 1.74 7.11
C ALA A 261 -11.46 1.50 7.71
N THR A 262 -11.71 1.97 8.93
CA THR A 262 -13.02 1.87 9.59
C THR A 262 -14.07 2.69 8.85
N VAL A 263 -13.76 3.92 8.46
CA VAL A 263 -14.66 4.78 7.67
C VAL A 263 -14.98 4.10 6.33
N MET A 264 -13.96 3.58 5.64
CA MET A 264 -14.14 2.88 4.37
C MET A 264 -14.95 1.60 4.54
N TYR A 265 -14.79 0.87 5.65
CA TYR A 265 -15.61 -0.30 5.97
C TYR A 265 -17.08 0.06 6.14
N LEU A 266 -17.39 1.12 6.87
CA LEU A 266 -18.78 1.56 7.07
C LEU A 266 -19.42 1.99 5.74
N LEU A 267 -18.69 2.72 4.89
CA LEU A 267 -19.14 3.12 3.55
C LEU A 267 -19.37 1.91 2.64
N ALA A 268 -18.43 0.98 2.61
CA ALA A 268 -18.54 -0.25 1.83
C ALA A 268 -19.73 -1.09 2.30
N ARG A 269 -19.87 -1.31 3.62
CA ARG A 269 -21.00 -2.02 4.19
C ARG A 269 -22.35 -1.40 3.78
N TRP A 270 -22.49 -0.07 3.87
CA TRP A 270 -23.69 0.63 3.47
C TRP A 270 -23.99 0.45 1.97
N THR A 271 -22.98 0.55 1.11
CA THR A 271 -23.13 0.37 -0.34
C THR A 271 -23.53 -1.05 -0.70
N PHE A 272 -22.87 -2.07 -0.10
CA PHE A 272 -23.20 -3.48 -0.34
C PHE A 272 -24.60 -3.87 0.16
N GLN A 273 -25.06 -3.30 1.28
CA GLN A 273 -26.42 -3.55 1.78
C GLN A 273 -27.49 -3.00 0.85
N LYS A 274 -27.21 -1.88 0.15
CA LYS A 274 -28.13 -1.26 -0.80
C LYS A 274 -28.03 -1.80 -2.23
N ALA A 275 -27.05 -2.67 -2.51
CA ALA A 275 -26.89 -3.26 -3.83
C ALA A 275 -28.16 -4.06 -4.18
N ALA A 276 -28.90 -3.59 -5.18
CA ALA A 276 -30.05 -4.31 -5.71
C ALA A 276 -29.59 -5.43 -6.66
N VAL A 277 -30.37 -6.50 -6.73
CA VAL A 277 -30.25 -7.51 -7.77
C VAL A 277 -30.93 -6.95 -9.03
N THR A 278 -30.25 -6.07 -9.76
CA THR A 278 -30.71 -5.54 -11.05
C THR A 278 -30.05 -6.28 -12.21
#